data_326aad20338c58478b5aac36d850010d
#
_entry.id   326aad20338c58478b5aac36d850010d
#
_cell.length_a   1.000
_cell.length_b   1.000
_cell.length_c   1.000
_cell.angle_alpha   90.00
_cell.angle_beta   90.00
_cell.angle_gamma   90.00
#
_symmetry.space_group_name_H-M   'P 1'
#
loop_
_entity.id
_entity.type
_entity.pdbx_description
1 polymer ?
#
loop_
_entity_poly.entity_id
_entity_poly.type
_entity_poly.pdbx_seq_one_letter_code
_entity_poly.pdbx_strand_id
1 'polypeptide(L)'
;MNLSCTTTRLAACLAVALLAAPANAGDEKQAPARGPRAAAKAVMADTGMLGTNDGAQIYAQICQGCHMPGGRGAEGAGRYPAFAGNATLASAPYLVVTILQGRRNMPSFARPERSENFFPPVYLTDVQVANVVNYIRTNFGNDFPGPITAEDVARFKPQPQPKPQP
;
A
#
# COMPACT_ATOMS: atom_id res chain seq x y z
N MET A 1 7.61 -37.17 -59.20
CA MET A 1 7.69 -36.45 -60.51
C MET A 1 7.93 -35.02 -60.21
N ASN A 2 9.18 -34.66 -60.41
CA ASN A 2 9.74 -33.53 -61.12
C ASN A 2 9.47 -32.14 -60.52
N LEU A 3 10.56 -31.59 -60.04
CA LEU A 3 11.52 -30.62 -60.63
C LEU A 3 10.89 -29.24 -60.76
N SER A 4 11.48 -28.14 -60.39
CA SER A 4 12.80 -27.52 -60.58
C SER A 4 12.81 -26.25 -59.73
N CYS A 5 13.75 -25.97 -58.93
CA CYS A 5 14.98 -25.22 -59.20
C CYS A 5 14.81 -23.96 -60.05
N THR A 6 14.91 -22.81 -59.44
CA THR A 6 15.66 -21.65 -60.04
C THR A 6 16.11 -20.68 -58.98
N THR A 7 17.39 -20.63 -58.81
CA THR A 7 18.19 -19.58 -58.15
C THR A 7 18.13 -18.30 -58.95
N THR A 8 17.91 -17.17 -58.25
CA THR A 8 18.40 -15.88 -58.77
C THR A 8 18.92 -15.05 -57.63
N ARG A 9 20.22 -14.93 -57.61
CA ARG A 9 20.96 -13.97 -56.76
C ARG A 9 20.79 -12.61 -57.39
N LEU A 10 20.39 -11.62 -56.65
CA LEU A 10 20.67 -10.20 -56.91
C LEU A 10 21.13 -9.54 -55.66
N ALA A 11 22.41 -9.21 -55.68
CA ALA A 11 23.03 -8.32 -54.71
C ALA A 11 22.57 -6.89 -54.97
N ALA A 12 22.12 -6.20 -53.98
CA ALA A 12 21.97 -4.77 -54.02
C ALA A 12 22.37 -4.14 -52.69
N CYS A 13 23.32 -3.29 -52.83
CA CYS A 13 24.10 -2.47 -51.93
C CYS A 13 23.36 -1.89 -50.73
N LEU A 14 24.09 -1.98 -49.61
CA LEU A 14 23.89 -1.19 -48.40
C LEU A 14 24.01 0.32 -48.72
N ALA A 15 22.99 1.06 -48.30
CA ALA A 15 23.15 2.46 -47.98
C ALA A 15 22.70 2.60 -46.52
N VAL A 16 23.66 2.61 -45.59
CA VAL A 16 23.42 2.95 -44.19
C VAL A 16 23.34 4.47 -44.13
N ALA A 17 22.12 4.98 -44.11
CA ALA A 17 21.87 6.37 -43.74
C ALA A 17 21.85 6.46 -42.22
N LEU A 18 22.92 6.98 -41.60
CA LEU A 18 22.90 7.45 -40.23
C LEU A 18 21.96 8.66 -40.12
N LEU A 19 20.73 8.45 -39.75
CA LEU A 19 19.85 9.50 -39.27
C LEU A 19 20.23 9.78 -37.81
N ALA A 20 21.04 10.83 -37.60
CA ALA A 20 21.24 11.44 -36.29
C ALA A 20 19.88 11.99 -35.82
N ALA A 21 19.24 11.32 -34.87
CA ALA A 21 18.11 11.87 -34.15
C ALA A 21 18.60 13.03 -33.27
N PRO A 22 17.93 14.19 -33.28
CA PRO A 22 18.22 15.23 -32.30
C PRO A 22 17.84 14.71 -30.92
N ALA A 23 18.78 14.74 -29.98
CA ALA A 23 18.51 14.58 -28.58
C ALA A 23 17.56 15.69 -28.13
N ASN A 24 16.28 15.36 -28.01
CA ASN A 24 15.32 16.22 -27.37
C ASN A 24 15.71 16.22 -25.88
N ALA A 25 16.44 17.24 -25.46
CA ALA A 25 16.59 17.58 -24.06
C ALA A 25 15.19 17.98 -23.58
N GLY A 26 14.41 16.97 -23.12
CA GLY A 26 13.17 17.19 -22.41
C GLY A 26 13.48 18.11 -21.24
N ASP A 27 12.86 19.26 -21.24
CA ASP A 27 12.77 20.20 -20.14
C ASP A 27 12.16 19.45 -18.93
N GLU A 28 13.03 18.77 -18.18
CA GLU A 28 12.72 18.22 -16.91
C GLU A 28 12.52 19.40 -15.98
N LYS A 29 11.28 19.85 -15.94
CA LYS A 29 10.80 20.88 -15.04
C LYS A 29 11.04 20.39 -13.62
N GLN A 30 12.28 20.60 -13.19
CA GLN A 30 12.79 20.26 -11.88
C GLN A 30 11.87 20.90 -10.85
N ALA A 31 11.06 20.08 -10.19
CA ALA A 31 10.24 20.53 -9.08
C ALA A 31 11.14 21.33 -8.12
N PRO A 32 10.71 22.47 -7.60
CA PRO A 32 11.55 23.30 -6.75
C PRO A 32 12.08 22.43 -5.61
N ALA A 33 13.39 22.37 -5.46
CA ALA A 33 14.08 21.67 -4.38
C ALA A 33 13.43 22.13 -3.07
N ARG A 34 12.67 21.24 -2.42
CA ARG A 34 12.11 21.50 -1.10
C ARG A 34 13.28 21.81 -0.18
N GLY A 35 13.35 23.06 0.27
CA GLY A 35 14.41 23.53 1.15
C GLY A 35 14.51 22.65 2.42
N PRO A 36 15.62 22.71 3.15
CA PRO A 36 15.91 21.85 4.31
C PRO A 36 14.80 21.79 5.35
N ARG A 37 14.00 22.86 5.46
CA ARG A 37 12.88 22.97 6.40
C ARG A 37 11.66 22.14 5.99
N ALA A 38 11.44 21.95 4.68
CA ALA A 38 10.36 21.10 4.17
C ALA A 38 10.75 19.62 4.28
N ALA A 39 12.02 19.29 4.05
CA ALA A 39 12.54 17.94 4.26
C ALA A 39 12.52 17.54 5.75
N ALA A 40 12.89 18.47 6.66
CA ALA A 40 12.82 18.23 8.11
C ALA A 40 11.37 18.00 8.59
N LYS A 41 10.39 18.74 8.03
CA LYS A 41 8.98 18.54 8.36
C LYS A 41 8.44 17.21 7.82
N ALA A 42 8.94 16.75 6.68
CA ALA A 42 8.58 15.44 6.13
C ALA A 42 9.18 14.29 6.96
N VAL A 43 10.37 14.47 7.52
CA VAL A 43 11.01 13.49 8.43
C VAL A 43 10.31 13.44 9.79
N MET A 44 9.62 14.53 10.19
CA MET A 44 8.82 14.61 11.42
C MET A 44 7.35 14.16 11.23
N ALA A 45 6.95 13.77 10.01
CA ALA A 45 5.65 13.14 9.82
C ALA A 45 5.63 11.83 10.61
N ASP A 46 4.66 11.67 11.53
CA ASP A 46 4.51 10.44 12.32
C ASP A 46 4.19 9.27 11.39
N THR A 47 5.25 8.59 10.95
CA THR A 47 5.16 7.37 10.16
C THR A 47 5.10 6.13 11.05
N GLY A 48 4.95 6.33 12.37
CA GLY A 48 4.91 5.24 13.32
C GLY A 48 6.14 4.33 13.26
N MET A 49 5.96 3.08 13.62
CA MET A 49 7.05 2.08 13.64
C MET A 49 7.48 1.61 12.25
N LEU A 50 6.66 1.84 11.22
CA LEU A 50 6.90 1.31 9.88
C LEU A 50 7.75 2.23 8.98
N GLY A 51 7.89 3.50 9.34
CA GLY A 51 8.60 4.47 8.53
C GLY A 51 7.91 4.82 7.18
N THR A 52 6.68 4.35 6.97
CA THR A 52 5.90 4.61 5.74
C THR A 52 4.44 4.87 6.07
N ASN A 53 3.79 5.69 5.23
CA ASN A 53 2.34 5.90 5.23
C ASN A 53 1.68 5.33 3.95
N ASP A 54 2.43 4.65 3.09
CA ASP A 54 1.89 4.02 1.89
C ASP A 54 1.11 2.75 2.23
N GLY A 55 -0.17 2.69 1.85
CA GLY A 55 -1.07 1.57 2.17
C GLY A 55 -0.62 0.24 1.57
N ALA A 56 -0.01 0.25 0.38
CA ALA A 56 0.53 -0.96 -0.24
C ALA A 56 1.74 -1.48 0.51
N GLN A 57 2.64 -0.58 0.93
CA GLN A 57 3.81 -0.95 1.73
C GLN A 57 3.42 -1.46 3.11
N ILE A 58 2.44 -0.82 3.77
CA ILE A 58 1.92 -1.28 5.07
C ILE A 58 1.34 -2.68 4.92
N TYR A 59 0.54 -2.91 3.87
CA TYR A 59 0.01 -4.24 3.58
C TYR A 59 1.13 -5.28 3.42
N ALA A 60 2.13 -4.98 2.62
CA ALA A 60 3.24 -5.88 2.34
C ALA A 60 4.11 -6.19 3.56
N GLN A 61 4.29 -5.22 4.47
CA GLN A 61 5.15 -5.38 5.64
C GLN A 61 4.44 -6.09 6.81
N ILE A 62 3.11 -5.95 6.92
CA ILE A 62 2.35 -6.46 8.08
C ILE A 62 1.26 -7.42 7.66
N CYS A 63 0.29 -6.97 6.88
CA CYS A 63 -0.96 -7.71 6.64
C CYS A 63 -0.73 -8.97 5.83
N GLN A 64 0.18 -8.89 4.86
CA GLN A 64 0.54 -9.99 3.96
C GLN A 64 1.07 -11.23 4.71
N GLY A 65 1.66 -11.06 5.90
CA GLY A 65 2.14 -12.18 6.72
C GLY A 65 1.05 -13.20 7.04
N CYS A 66 -0.20 -12.73 7.21
CA CYS A 66 -1.36 -13.58 7.45
C CYS A 66 -2.30 -13.66 6.24
N HIS A 67 -2.56 -12.53 5.59
CA HIS A 67 -3.52 -12.47 4.48
C HIS A 67 -2.92 -12.88 3.13
N MET A 68 -1.64 -13.25 3.08
CA MET A 68 -0.87 -13.71 1.95
C MET A 68 -0.69 -12.68 0.82
N PRO A 69 0.34 -12.84 -0.03
CA PRO A 69 0.49 -12.00 -1.22
C PRO A 69 -0.78 -12.02 -2.06
N GLY A 70 -1.20 -10.82 -2.54
CA GLY A 70 -2.42 -10.67 -3.32
C GLY A 70 -3.72 -10.82 -2.52
N GLY A 71 -3.67 -10.81 -1.19
CA GLY A 71 -4.87 -10.85 -0.36
C GLY A 71 -5.69 -12.14 -0.49
N ARG A 72 -5.06 -13.25 -0.91
CA ARG A 72 -5.77 -14.51 -1.19
C ARG A 72 -6.22 -15.25 0.06
N GLY A 73 -5.74 -14.83 1.24
CA GLY A 73 -6.01 -15.52 2.49
C GLY A 73 -5.36 -16.89 2.59
N ALA A 74 -5.60 -17.59 3.69
CA ALA A 74 -5.15 -18.95 3.92
C ALA A 74 -6.05 -19.69 4.91
N GLU A 75 -6.05 -21.01 4.82
CA GLU A 75 -6.67 -21.94 5.78
C GLU A 75 -5.63 -22.95 6.25
N GLY A 76 -5.72 -23.37 7.51
CA GLY A 76 -4.78 -24.30 8.13
C GLY A 76 -4.78 -24.12 9.63
N ALA A 77 -3.64 -23.84 10.25
CA ALA A 77 -3.54 -23.55 11.69
C ALA A 77 -4.36 -22.32 12.13
N GLY A 78 -4.82 -21.51 11.19
CA GLY A 78 -5.74 -20.40 11.35
C GLY A 78 -6.56 -20.19 10.09
N ARG A 79 -7.58 -19.35 10.17
CA ARG A 79 -8.36 -18.93 9.01
C ARG A 79 -8.14 -17.45 8.77
N TYR A 80 -7.53 -17.15 7.64
CA TYR A 80 -7.23 -15.80 7.19
C TYR A 80 -8.09 -15.52 5.94
N PRO A 81 -9.10 -14.64 6.02
CA PRO A 81 -10.04 -14.46 4.91
C PRO A 81 -9.35 -13.86 3.69
N ALA A 82 -9.75 -14.32 2.51
CA ALA A 82 -9.40 -13.66 1.26
C ALA A 82 -10.09 -12.30 1.18
N PHE A 83 -9.45 -11.37 0.44
CA PHE A 83 -10.00 -10.04 0.23
C PHE A 83 -10.85 -9.95 -1.04
N ALA A 84 -10.48 -10.70 -2.08
CA ALA A 84 -11.25 -10.75 -3.31
C ALA A 84 -12.68 -11.24 -3.05
N GLY A 85 -13.67 -10.47 -3.53
CA GLY A 85 -15.09 -10.82 -3.39
C GLY A 85 -15.64 -10.78 -1.97
N ASN A 86 -14.90 -10.24 -1.01
CA ASN A 86 -15.35 -10.16 0.37
C ASN A 86 -16.21 -8.90 0.59
N ALA A 87 -17.52 -9.08 0.57
CA ALA A 87 -18.47 -7.99 0.71
C ALA A 87 -18.34 -7.19 2.02
N THR A 88 -17.75 -7.77 3.08
CA THR A 88 -17.55 -7.03 4.35
C THR A 88 -16.56 -5.86 4.20
N LEU A 89 -15.71 -5.88 3.18
CA LEU A 89 -14.76 -4.82 2.89
C LEU A 89 -15.42 -3.55 2.33
N ALA A 90 -16.67 -3.61 1.91
CA ALA A 90 -17.47 -2.43 1.56
C ALA A 90 -17.60 -1.48 2.76
N SER A 91 -17.64 -2.03 3.99
CA SER A 91 -17.73 -1.23 5.21
C SER A 91 -16.34 -0.79 5.70
N ALA A 92 -15.94 0.44 5.39
CA ALA A 92 -14.71 1.00 5.93
C ALA A 92 -14.69 1.05 7.47
N PRO A 93 -15.76 1.43 8.17
CA PRO A 93 -15.84 1.34 9.64
C PRO A 93 -15.53 -0.05 10.18
N TYR A 94 -16.06 -1.09 9.55
CA TYR A 94 -15.78 -2.47 9.96
C TYR A 94 -14.29 -2.82 9.88
N LEU A 95 -13.61 -2.41 8.79
CA LEU A 95 -12.17 -2.63 8.65
C LEU A 95 -11.39 -1.87 9.71
N VAL A 96 -11.70 -0.59 9.91
CA VAL A 96 -11.04 0.26 10.91
C VAL A 96 -11.14 -0.39 12.30
N VAL A 97 -12.34 -0.75 12.73
CA VAL A 97 -12.55 -1.39 14.04
C VAL A 97 -11.82 -2.73 14.12
N THR A 98 -11.87 -3.53 13.04
CA THR A 98 -11.16 -4.82 13.00
C THR A 98 -9.65 -4.66 13.13
N ILE A 99 -9.06 -3.66 12.48
CA ILE A 99 -7.62 -3.38 12.57
C ILE A 99 -7.25 -2.84 13.96
N LEU A 100 -8.03 -1.91 14.48
CA LEU A 100 -7.73 -1.27 15.75
C LEU A 100 -7.94 -2.21 16.95
N GLN A 101 -8.97 -3.04 16.94
CA GLN A 101 -9.30 -3.89 18.09
C GLN A 101 -8.83 -5.34 17.93
N GLY A 102 -8.47 -5.74 16.70
CA GLY A 102 -8.24 -7.13 16.39
C GLY A 102 -9.55 -7.92 16.30
N ARG A 103 -9.47 -9.15 15.82
CA ARG A 103 -10.61 -10.06 15.75
C ARG A 103 -10.16 -11.50 15.65
N ARG A 104 -10.56 -12.35 16.61
CA ARG A 104 -10.12 -13.77 16.68
C ARG A 104 -8.57 -13.85 16.71
N ASN A 105 -7.95 -14.42 15.67
CA ASN A 105 -6.50 -14.57 15.57
C ASN A 105 -5.79 -13.31 15.01
N MET A 106 -6.54 -12.31 14.55
CA MET A 106 -5.97 -11.05 14.11
C MET A 106 -5.67 -10.17 15.33
N PRO A 107 -4.43 -9.75 15.56
CA PRO A 107 -4.08 -8.90 16.68
C PRO A 107 -4.64 -7.48 16.51
N SER A 108 -4.70 -6.74 17.61
CA SER A 108 -4.95 -5.30 17.60
C SER A 108 -3.71 -4.56 17.09
N PHE A 109 -3.92 -3.57 16.22
CA PHE A 109 -2.89 -2.64 15.75
C PHE A 109 -3.11 -1.22 16.29
N ALA A 110 -3.96 -1.05 17.30
CA ALA A 110 -4.05 0.23 17.99
C ALA A 110 -2.75 0.51 18.77
N ARG A 111 -2.38 1.80 18.84
CA ARG A 111 -1.27 2.21 19.69
C ARG A 111 -1.61 1.86 21.15
N PRO A 112 -0.79 1.11 21.87
CA PRO A 112 -1.04 0.82 23.28
C PRO A 112 -0.90 2.10 24.10
N GLU A 113 -1.76 2.31 25.08
CA GLU A 113 -1.67 3.46 26.00
C GLU A 113 -0.39 3.40 26.85
N ARG A 114 0.00 2.19 27.23
CA ARG A 114 1.27 1.88 27.92
C ARG A 114 1.84 0.61 27.32
N SER A 115 3.13 0.61 27.08
CA SER A 115 3.87 -0.60 26.77
C SER A 115 4.86 -0.84 27.91
N GLU A 116 4.57 -1.84 28.73
CA GLU A 116 5.50 -2.31 29.74
C GLU A 116 6.52 -3.30 29.16
N ASN A 117 6.33 -3.66 27.88
CA ASN A 117 7.21 -4.56 27.18
C ASN A 117 8.44 -3.82 26.64
N PHE A 118 9.59 -4.43 26.77
CA PHE A 118 10.83 -3.93 26.17
C PHE A 118 10.71 -3.80 24.64
N PHE A 119 9.94 -4.71 24.02
CA PHE A 119 9.55 -4.63 22.61
C PHE A 119 8.04 -4.36 22.53
N PRO A 120 7.63 -3.13 22.25
CA PRO A 120 6.22 -2.83 22.10
C PRO A 120 5.64 -3.58 20.89
N PRO A 121 4.36 -4.00 20.95
CA PRO A 121 3.70 -4.61 19.82
C PRO A 121 3.65 -3.62 18.65
N VAL A 122 3.65 -4.14 17.42
CA VAL A 122 3.49 -3.32 16.23
C VAL A 122 2.12 -2.62 16.29
N TYR A 123 2.12 -1.31 16.10
CA TYR A 123 0.91 -0.50 16.01
C TYR A 123 0.94 0.38 14.75
N LEU A 124 -0.24 0.82 14.33
CA LEU A 124 -0.43 1.72 13.20
C LEU A 124 -0.94 3.09 13.69
N THR A 125 -0.46 4.15 13.07
CA THR A 125 -1.03 5.50 13.23
C THR A 125 -2.37 5.59 12.52
N ASP A 126 -3.18 6.63 12.80
CA ASP A 126 -4.48 6.82 12.16
C ASP A 126 -4.34 7.00 10.64
N VAL A 127 -3.29 7.71 10.21
CA VAL A 127 -2.96 7.86 8.79
C VAL A 127 -2.65 6.51 8.16
N GLN A 128 -1.90 5.67 8.84
CA GLN A 128 -1.55 4.33 8.33
C GLN A 128 -2.76 3.41 8.25
N VAL A 129 -3.64 3.45 9.26
CA VAL A 129 -4.90 2.69 9.23
C VAL A 129 -5.78 3.15 8.07
N ALA A 130 -5.97 4.47 7.89
CA ALA A 130 -6.76 5.00 6.78
C ALA A 130 -6.21 4.54 5.42
N ASN A 131 -4.90 4.67 5.23
CA ASN A 131 -4.26 4.35 3.96
C ASN A 131 -4.28 2.85 3.65
N VAL A 132 -4.06 1.96 4.62
CA VAL A 132 -4.15 0.51 4.38
C VAL A 132 -5.59 0.05 4.17
N VAL A 133 -6.57 0.66 4.86
CA VAL A 133 -8.00 0.39 4.62
C VAL A 133 -8.39 0.79 3.20
N ASN A 134 -8.00 2.00 2.76
CA ASN A 134 -8.25 2.47 1.40
C ASN A 134 -7.60 1.55 0.37
N TYR A 135 -6.34 1.14 0.60
CA TYR A 135 -5.64 0.21 -0.26
C TYR A 135 -6.37 -1.14 -0.39
N ILE A 136 -6.78 -1.75 0.73
CA ILE A 136 -7.49 -3.04 0.71
C ILE A 136 -8.83 -2.92 -0.03
N ARG A 137 -9.53 -1.81 0.13
CA ARG A 137 -10.85 -1.57 -0.47
C ARG A 137 -10.82 -1.30 -1.97
N THR A 138 -9.68 -0.86 -2.50
CA THR A 138 -9.52 -0.53 -3.92
C THR A 138 -8.57 -1.46 -4.68
N ASN A 139 -8.09 -2.52 -4.03
CA ASN A 139 -7.19 -3.50 -4.62
C ASN A 139 -7.73 -4.92 -4.42
N PHE A 140 -6.97 -5.91 -4.85
CA PHE A 140 -7.32 -7.33 -4.74
C PHE A 140 -8.63 -7.71 -5.45
N GLY A 141 -8.96 -7.00 -6.54
CA GLY A 141 -10.21 -7.18 -7.27
C GLY A 141 -11.41 -6.47 -6.65
N ASN A 142 -11.19 -5.62 -5.66
CA ASN A 142 -12.21 -4.76 -5.06
C ASN A 142 -12.13 -3.33 -5.64
N ASP A 143 -13.28 -2.66 -5.69
CA ASP A 143 -13.41 -1.26 -6.07
C ASP A 143 -14.52 -0.60 -5.23
N PHE A 144 -14.32 -0.57 -3.92
CA PHE A 144 -15.30 0.03 -3.00
C PHE A 144 -15.06 1.54 -2.89
N PRO A 145 -16.05 2.37 -3.19
CA PRO A 145 -15.95 3.82 -3.16
C PRO A 145 -15.87 4.38 -1.72
N GLY A 146 -15.58 5.67 -1.63
CA GLY A 146 -15.55 6.39 -0.37
C GLY A 146 -14.27 6.12 0.42
N PRO A 147 -13.15 6.76 0.04
CA PRO A 147 -11.94 6.72 0.85
C PRO A 147 -12.18 7.35 2.22
N ILE A 148 -11.45 6.85 3.23
CA ILE A 148 -11.50 7.38 4.59
C ILE A 148 -10.21 8.13 4.91
N THR A 149 -10.28 9.01 5.90
CA THR A 149 -9.18 9.85 6.37
C THR A 149 -8.71 9.41 7.77
N ALA A 150 -7.61 9.99 8.24
CA ALA A 150 -7.13 9.78 9.61
C ALA A 150 -8.15 10.26 10.66
N GLU A 151 -8.86 11.35 10.37
CA GLU A 151 -9.92 11.89 11.23
C GLU A 151 -11.11 10.92 11.34
N ASP A 152 -11.43 10.23 10.25
CA ASP A 152 -12.46 9.19 10.29
C ASP A 152 -12.02 8.02 11.19
N VAL A 153 -10.76 7.60 11.08
CA VAL A 153 -10.19 6.55 11.96
C VAL A 153 -10.24 6.95 13.43
N ALA A 154 -9.88 8.21 13.74
CA ALA A 154 -9.88 8.71 15.12
C ALA A 154 -11.24 8.62 15.81
N ARG A 155 -12.36 8.68 15.06
CA ARG A 155 -13.73 8.55 15.61
C ARG A 155 -14.02 7.14 16.14
N PHE A 156 -13.31 6.12 15.68
CA PHE A 156 -13.48 4.73 16.12
C PHE A 156 -12.61 4.35 17.30
N LYS A 157 -11.75 5.24 17.76
CA LYS A 157 -10.97 5.02 18.97
C LYS A 157 -11.81 5.26 20.22
N PRO A 158 -11.56 4.51 21.30
CA PRO A 158 -12.14 4.86 22.59
C PRO A 158 -11.81 6.31 22.93
N GLN A 159 -12.83 7.11 23.21
CA GLN A 159 -12.61 8.47 23.68
C GLN A 159 -12.04 8.41 25.11
N PRO A 160 -11.05 9.26 25.44
CA PRO A 160 -10.58 9.37 26.82
C PRO A 160 -11.76 9.66 27.74
N GLN A 161 -12.02 8.77 28.70
CA GLN A 161 -13.02 9.03 29.72
C GLN A 161 -12.61 10.28 30.48
N PRO A 162 -13.52 11.26 30.70
CA PRO A 162 -13.24 12.35 31.62
C PRO A 162 -12.81 11.77 32.95
N LYS A 163 -11.66 12.20 33.47
CA LYS A 163 -11.26 11.79 34.82
C LYS A 163 -12.36 12.19 35.79
N PRO A 164 -12.79 11.31 36.71
CA PRO A 164 -13.68 11.72 37.78
C PRO A 164 -13.08 12.94 38.47
N GLN A 165 -13.84 14.03 38.49
CA GLN A 165 -13.42 15.21 39.26
C GLN A 165 -13.50 14.82 40.76
N PRO A 166 -12.49 15.24 41.56
CA PRO A 166 -12.49 14.99 43.00
C PRO A 166 -13.65 15.69 43.69
#